data_b088383610466eaee539847af717b5a5
#
_entry.id   b088383610466eaee539847af717b5a5
#
_cell.length_a   1.000
_cell.length_b   1.000
_cell.length_c   1.000
_cell.angle_alpha   90.00
_cell.angle_beta   90.00
_cell.angle_gamma   90.00
#
_symmetry.space_group_name_H-M   'P 1'
#
loop_
_entity.id
_entity.type
_entity.pdbx_description
1 polymer ?
#
loop_
_entity_poly.entity_id
_entity_poly.type
_entity_poly.pdbx_seq_one_letter_code
_entity_poly.pdbx_strand_id
1 'polypeptide(L)'
;MKSARLQIILLLVSALFFSCSGQRLTQANVDQVTEGMSKKQVESILGPPTSVESKDFMLLKRTTYLYRQANGTVTVLFKDDKVAAKSSTLPK
;
A
#
# COMPACT_ATOMS: atom_id res chain seq x y z
N MET A 1 -34.64 -17.55 7.86
CA MET A 1 -34.55 -17.10 6.47
C MET A 1 -33.83 -15.76 6.33
N LYS A 2 -34.11 -14.79 7.18
CA LYS A 2 -33.41 -13.50 7.12
C LYS A 2 -31.92 -13.59 7.41
N SER A 3 -31.49 -14.51 8.27
CA SER A 3 -30.10 -14.71 8.62
C SER A 3 -29.25 -15.28 7.48
N ALA A 4 -29.87 -16.08 6.61
CA ALA A 4 -29.18 -16.67 5.46
C ALA A 4 -28.80 -15.62 4.42
N ARG A 5 -29.65 -14.61 4.22
CA ARG A 5 -29.37 -13.53 3.27
C ARG A 5 -28.23 -12.63 3.76
N LEU A 6 -28.18 -12.37 5.06
CA LEU A 6 -27.10 -11.62 5.67
C LEU A 6 -25.76 -12.34 5.54
N GLN A 7 -25.74 -13.66 5.73
CA GLN A 7 -24.52 -14.44 5.60
C GLN A 7 -23.99 -14.44 4.17
N ILE A 8 -24.86 -14.48 3.16
CA ILE A 8 -24.46 -14.44 1.77
C ILE A 8 -23.82 -13.09 1.44
N ILE A 9 -24.39 -11.99 1.93
CA ILE A 9 -23.85 -10.65 1.71
C ILE A 9 -22.47 -10.51 2.35
N LEU A 10 -22.29 -11.03 3.56
CA LEU A 10 -21.01 -11.01 4.25
C LEU A 10 -19.94 -11.81 3.51
N LEU A 11 -20.29 -12.95 2.96
CA LEU A 11 -19.38 -13.76 2.17
C LEU A 11 -18.94 -13.06 0.89
N LEU A 12 -19.86 -12.36 0.22
CA LEU A 12 -19.54 -11.60 -0.98
C LEU A 12 -18.58 -10.45 -0.69
N VAL A 13 -18.78 -9.74 0.42
CA VAL A 13 -17.88 -8.66 0.82
C VAL A 13 -16.49 -9.20 1.11
N SER A 14 -16.38 -10.34 1.80
CA SER A 14 -15.08 -10.98 2.07
C SER A 14 -14.36 -11.37 0.77
N ALA A 15 -15.08 -11.91 -0.19
CA ALA A 15 -14.49 -12.29 -1.48
C ALA A 15 -13.94 -11.08 -2.24
N LEU A 16 -14.62 -9.95 -2.17
CA LEU A 16 -14.15 -8.72 -2.80
C LEU A 16 -12.83 -8.23 -2.19
N PHE A 17 -12.66 -8.34 -0.88
CA PHE A 17 -11.40 -7.98 -0.24
C PHE A 17 -10.25 -8.85 -0.72
N PHE A 18 -10.45 -10.15 -0.85
CA PHE A 18 -9.41 -11.05 -1.32
C PHE A 18 -9.02 -10.78 -2.77
N SER A 19 -9.97 -10.46 -3.63
CA SER A 19 -9.67 -10.24 -5.04
C SER A 19 -8.88 -8.96 -5.30
N CYS A 20 -8.92 -7.99 -4.38
CA CYS A 20 -8.20 -6.71 -4.55
C CYS A 20 -6.79 -6.73 -3.99
N SER A 21 -6.42 -7.69 -3.14
CA SER A 21 -5.17 -7.64 -2.38
C SER A 21 -3.92 -8.01 -3.17
N GLY A 22 -4.04 -8.66 -4.33
CA GLY A 22 -2.88 -9.21 -5.04
C GLY A 22 -2.37 -8.41 -6.23
N GLN A 23 -3.03 -7.32 -6.65
CA GLN A 23 -2.73 -6.68 -7.92
C GLN A 23 -2.52 -5.16 -7.85
N ARG A 24 -2.21 -4.64 -6.66
CA ARG A 24 -2.06 -3.20 -6.48
C ARG A 24 -0.68 -2.68 -6.79
N LEU A 25 0.34 -3.55 -6.78
CA LEU A 25 1.71 -3.12 -6.99
C LEU A 25 2.04 -3.15 -8.48
N THR A 26 1.63 -2.11 -9.19
CA THR A 26 1.92 -1.91 -10.61
C THR A 26 2.60 -0.56 -10.79
N GLN A 27 3.32 -0.40 -11.89
CA GLN A 27 3.96 0.87 -12.18
C GLN A 27 2.94 2.00 -12.31
N ALA A 28 1.77 1.72 -12.89
CA ALA A 28 0.71 2.71 -12.99
C ALA A 28 0.25 3.21 -11.61
N ASN A 29 0.14 2.29 -10.64
CA ASN A 29 -0.23 2.67 -9.27
C ASN A 29 0.91 3.40 -8.56
N VAL A 30 2.15 2.98 -8.78
CA VAL A 30 3.31 3.70 -8.23
C VAL A 30 3.35 5.14 -8.72
N ASP A 31 3.01 5.36 -9.99
CA ASP A 31 2.97 6.71 -10.57
C ASP A 31 1.91 7.60 -9.91
N GLN A 32 0.87 7.02 -9.31
CA GLN A 32 -0.14 7.78 -8.58
C GLN A 32 0.33 8.26 -7.22
N VAL A 33 1.38 7.67 -6.67
CA VAL A 33 1.93 8.08 -5.39
C VAL A 33 2.73 9.38 -5.60
N THR A 34 2.34 10.44 -4.90
CA THR A 34 2.96 11.75 -5.04
C THR A 34 3.43 12.28 -3.69
N GLU A 35 4.35 13.24 -3.74
CA GLU A 35 4.85 13.88 -2.52
C GLU A 35 3.72 14.50 -1.72
N GLY A 36 3.80 14.37 -0.41
CA GLY A 36 2.80 14.91 0.51
C GLY A 36 1.68 13.96 0.85
N MET A 37 1.57 12.82 0.18
CA MET A 37 0.56 11.83 0.52
C MET A 37 0.83 11.21 1.88
N SER A 38 -0.26 10.87 2.61
CA SER A 38 -0.15 10.17 3.88
C SER A 38 0.13 8.68 3.67
N LYS A 39 0.56 8.01 4.73
CA LYS A 39 0.74 6.56 4.69
C LYS A 39 -0.54 5.84 4.28
N LYS A 40 -1.68 6.27 4.79
CA LYS A 40 -2.98 5.67 4.44
C LYS A 40 -3.30 5.82 2.96
N GLN A 41 -2.99 6.97 2.37
CA GLN A 41 -3.21 7.19 0.95
C GLN A 41 -2.35 6.26 0.11
N VAL A 42 -1.07 6.09 0.47
CA VAL A 42 -0.18 5.18 -0.22
C VAL A 42 -0.67 3.73 -0.09
N GLU A 43 -1.08 3.32 1.10
CA GLU A 43 -1.58 1.96 1.31
C GLU A 43 -2.89 1.71 0.56
N SER A 44 -3.72 2.73 0.37
CA SER A 44 -4.93 2.57 -0.42
C SER A 44 -4.63 2.37 -1.90
N ILE A 45 -3.51 2.87 -2.39
CA ILE A 45 -3.09 2.72 -3.78
C ILE A 45 -2.28 1.43 -3.97
N LEU A 46 -1.28 1.21 -3.14
CA LEU A 46 -0.31 0.12 -3.31
C LEU A 46 -0.59 -1.11 -2.44
N GLY A 47 -1.46 -0.99 -1.45
CA GLY A 47 -1.71 -2.05 -0.49
C GLY A 47 -0.70 -2.03 0.66
N PRO A 48 -0.72 -3.06 1.52
CA PRO A 48 0.20 -3.14 2.64
C PRO A 48 1.62 -3.41 2.15
N PRO A 49 2.64 -2.76 2.77
CA PRO A 49 4.03 -2.98 2.36
C PRO A 49 4.54 -4.36 2.80
N THR A 50 5.55 -4.86 2.09
CA THR A 50 6.23 -6.10 2.46
C THR A 50 6.98 -5.93 3.78
N SER A 51 7.64 -4.79 3.95
CA SER A 51 8.32 -4.46 5.20
C SER A 51 8.31 -2.95 5.43
N VAL A 52 8.46 -2.56 6.69
CA VAL A 52 8.46 -1.17 7.11
C VAL A 52 9.70 -0.93 7.98
N GLU A 53 10.48 0.07 7.64
CA GLU A 53 11.58 0.55 8.48
C GLU A 53 11.24 1.95 8.98
N SER A 54 11.40 2.18 10.28
CA SER A 54 11.22 3.48 10.89
C SER A 54 12.48 3.90 11.62
N LYS A 55 12.92 5.12 11.38
CA LYS A 55 14.06 5.72 12.09
C LYS A 55 13.67 7.11 12.57
N ASP A 56 13.89 7.35 13.85
CA ASP A 56 13.66 8.65 14.44
C ASP A 56 15.02 9.34 14.66
N PHE A 57 15.19 10.50 14.00
CA PHE A 57 16.35 11.34 14.20
C PHE A 57 15.90 12.63 14.86
N MET A 58 16.18 12.79 16.14
CA MET A 58 15.78 13.98 16.91
C MET A 58 14.29 14.24 16.75
N LEU A 59 13.89 15.27 16.01
CA LEU A 59 12.49 15.62 15.78
C LEU A 59 11.95 15.10 14.45
N LEU A 60 12.77 14.40 13.67
CA LEU A 60 12.39 13.93 12.34
C LEU A 60 12.07 12.44 12.37
N LYS A 61 10.88 12.09 11.92
CA LYS A 61 10.49 10.69 11.69
C LYS A 61 10.71 10.33 10.24
N ARG A 62 11.45 9.26 10.01
CA ARG A 62 11.66 8.74 8.66
C ARG A 62 11.14 7.31 8.62
N THR A 63 10.20 7.04 7.73
CA THR A 63 9.63 5.71 7.55
C THR A 63 9.83 5.30 6.10
N THR A 64 10.29 4.07 5.87
CA THR A 64 10.47 3.51 4.54
C THR A 64 9.55 2.33 4.37
N TYR A 65 8.65 2.39 3.37
CA TYR A 65 7.82 1.27 2.96
C TYR A 65 8.52 0.54 1.83
N LEU A 66 8.72 -0.75 2.01
CA LEU A 66 9.34 -1.59 1.00
C LEU A 66 8.32 -2.58 0.49
N TYR A 67 8.12 -2.60 -0.82
CA TYR A 67 7.26 -3.56 -1.52
C TYR A 67 8.11 -4.43 -2.41
N ARG A 68 8.06 -5.74 -2.20
CA ARG A 68 8.79 -6.71 -3.03
C ARG A 68 7.83 -7.65 -3.71
N GLN A 69 8.05 -7.86 -5.01
CA GLN A 69 7.35 -8.90 -5.75
C GLN A 69 8.27 -9.46 -6.83
N ALA A 70 7.82 -10.50 -7.53
CA ALA A 70 8.66 -11.24 -8.44
C ALA A 70 9.25 -10.39 -9.56
N ASN A 71 8.53 -9.36 -10.01
CA ASN A 71 8.96 -8.53 -11.13
C ASN A 71 9.66 -7.23 -10.72
N GLY A 72 9.84 -6.98 -9.43
CA GLY A 72 10.57 -5.79 -9.00
C GLY A 72 10.27 -5.35 -7.58
N THR A 73 10.85 -4.22 -7.22
CA THR A 73 10.78 -3.64 -5.89
C THR A 73 10.34 -2.19 -5.98
N VAL A 74 9.51 -1.77 -5.03
CA VAL A 74 9.08 -0.38 -4.88
C VAL A 74 9.45 0.09 -3.49
N THR A 75 10.03 1.28 -3.39
CA THR A 75 10.40 1.90 -2.12
C THR A 75 9.70 3.25 -2.02
N VAL A 76 9.03 3.50 -0.90
CA VAL A 76 8.41 4.79 -0.62
C VAL A 76 8.97 5.33 0.68
N LEU A 77 9.56 6.51 0.62
CA LEU A 77 10.15 7.18 1.78
C LEU A 77 9.19 8.23 2.30
N PHE A 78 8.88 8.15 3.60
CA PHE A 78 8.05 9.12 4.29
C PHE A 78 8.91 9.96 5.24
N LYS A 79 8.68 11.26 5.25
CA LYS A 79 9.19 12.17 6.27
C LYS A 79 8.00 12.77 6.99
N ASP A 80 7.98 12.64 8.32
CA ASP A 80 6.86 13.13 9.15
C ASP A 80 5.51 12.61 8.63
N ASP A 81 5.46 11.31 8.31
CA ASP A 81 4.26 10.58 7.87
C ASP A 81 3.72 11.05 6.50
N LYS A 82 4.55 11.74 5.71
CA LYS A 82 4.18 12.17 4.35
C LYS A 82 5.24 11.71 3.34
N VAL A 83 4.79 11.35 2.15
CA VAL A 83 5.70 10.91 1.09
C VAL A 83 6.71 12.01 0.76
N ALA A 84 7.99 11.68 0.84
CA ALA A 84 9.08 12.55 0.45
C ALA A 84 9.76 12.08 -0.85
N ALA A 85 9.80 10.77 -1.08
CA ALA A 85 10.42 10.21 -2.28
C ALA A 85 9.86 8.83 -2.56
N LYS A 86 9.99 8.37 -3.79
CA LYS A 86 9.64 7.01 -4.19
C LYS A 86 10.61 6.53 -5.25
N SER A 87 10.81 5.20 -5.30
CA SER A 87 11.57 4.58 -6.38
C SER A 87 10.94 3.24 -6.74
N SER A 88 11.13 2.79 -7.97
CA SER A 88 10.51 1.57 -8.46
C SER A 88 11.40 0.94 -9.51
N THR A 89 11.51 -0.39 -9.46
CA THR A 89 12.17 -1.18 -10.50
C THR A 89 11.15 -2.00 -11.32
N LEU A 90 9.85 -1.73 -11.13
CA LEU A 90 8.80 -2.44 -11.84
C LEU A 90 8.83 -2.11 -13.33
N PRO A 91 8.49 -3.07 -14.21
CA PRO A 91 8.36 -2.78 -15.63
C PRO A 91 7.19 -1.84 -15.91
N LYS A 92 7.36 -1.01 -16.90
CA LYS A 92 6.32 -0.07 -17.32
C LYS A 92 5.26 -0.76 -18.18
#